data_5a869b208b4503a5d1ec9dd97f15340e
#
_entry.id   5a869b208b4503a5d1ec9dd97f15340e
#
_cell.length_a   1.000
_cell.length_b   1.000
_cell.length_c   1.000
_cell.angle_alpha   90.00
_cell.angle_beta   90.00
_cell.angle_gamma   90.00
#
_symmetry.space_group_name_H-M   'P 1'
#
loop_
_entity.id
_entity.type
_entity.pdbx_description
1 polymer ?
#
loop_
_entity_poly.entity_id
_entity_poly.type
_entity_poly.pdbx_seq_one_letter_code
_entity_poly.pdbx_strand_id
1 'polypeptide(L)'
;MINEILNKIKEYDTIIIHRHIRPDGDCIGSQRALKEAIKLNFPNKMVYAVEDEIPPYLQDYGIIDEVEEELYQNALVIVVDTASRDRICNNNFEKGAFLIKIDHHDDSEDYANINYVDPLSPACASILVRLFKRWNFKFNKDIATFLYLSITTDTGRFRYRGVNEEVLTNAGFLLNYGIDTDTLYTNLYIKDAQTLKLQGYVYQHFKKTKNGVAYIYFTKELMNKFNVTKEDAANLVNCLDSIKGSLIWVVFVDQV
;
A
#
# COMPACT_ATOMS: atom_id res chain seq x y z
N MET A 1 -22.07 6.75 7.39
CA MET A 1 -21.00 6.16 6.57
C MET A 1 -20.32 4.95 7.24
N ILE A 2 -19.66 5.02 8.42
CA ILE A 2 -18.92 3.87 9.02
C ILE A 2 -19.81 2.65 9.26
N ASN A 3 -21.00 2.85 9.86
CA ASN A 3 -21.95 1.75 10.08
C ASN A 3 -22.59 1.25 8.77
N GLU A 4 -22.69 2.09 7.78
CA GLU A 4 -23.22 1.74 6.47
C GLU A 4 -22.26 0.80 5.72
N ILE A 5 -20.96 1.06 5.76
CA ILE A 5 -19.95 0.13 5.24
C ILE A 5 -20.07 -1.24 5.90
N LEU A 6 -20.16 -1.29 7.24
CA LEU A 6 -20.36 -2.55 7.96
C LEU A 6 -21.66 -3.26 7.57
N ASN A 7 -22.74 -2.50 7.38
CA ASN A 7 -24.03 -3.08 6.95
C ASN A 7 -23.90 -3.69 5.55
N LYS A 8 -23.19 -3.03 4.62
CA LYS A 8 -22.91 -3.60 3.29
C LYS A 8 -22.03 -4.85 3.36
N ILE A 9 -21.00 -4.86 4.21
CA ILE A 9 -20.20 -6.07 4.46
C ILE A 9 -21.08 -7.22 4.98
N LYS A 10 -22.07 -6.94 5.82
CA LYS A 10 -23.01 -7.97 6.34
C LYS A 10 -24.01 -8.44 5.29
N GLU A 11 -24.47 -7.54 4.43
CA GLU A 11 -25.50 -7.78 3.41
C GLU A 11 -25.04 -8.74 2.30
N TYR A 12 -23.82 -8.57 1.81
CA TYR A 12 -23.31 -9.34 0.67
C TYR A 12 -22.57 -10.61 1.11
N ASP A 13 -22.84 -11.74 0.48
CA ASP A 13 -22.15 -13.01 0.75
C ASP A 13 -20.78 -13.06 0.05
N THR A 14 -20.65 -12.41 -1.11
CA THR A 14 -19.41 -12.32 -1.87
C THR A 14 -18.83 -10.90 -1.78
N ILE A 15 -17.56 -10.81 -1.41
CA ILE A 15 -16.83 -9.54 -1.29
C ILE A 15 -15.54 -9.65 -2.08
N ILE A 16 -15.30 -8.69 -2.98
CA ILE A 16 -14.11 -8.65 -3.83
C ILE A 16 -13.37 -7.35 -3.52
N ILE A 17 -12.10 -7.46 -3.11
CA ILE A 17 -11.31 -6.33 -2.67
C ILE A 17 -10.26 -6.00 -3.74
N HIS A 18 -10.34 -4.80 -4.28
CA HIS A 18 -9.41 -4.22 -5.24
C HIS A 18 -8.45 -3.24 -4.57
N ARG A 19 -7.39 -2.91 -5.26
CA ARG A 19 -6.36 -1.94 -4.91
C ARG A 19 -5.82 -1.24 -6.16
N HIS A 20 -4.83 -0.36 -6.00
CA HIS A 20 -4.23 0.32 -7.16
C HIS A 20 -3.19 -0.56 -7.89
N ILE A 21 -3.00 -0.24 -9.19
CA ILE A 21 -1.88 -0.76 -10.01
C ILE A 21 -0.53 -0.26 -9.46
N ARG A 22 0.56 -0.96 -9.75
CA ARG A 22 1.90 -0.68 -9.20
C ARG A 22 1.88 -0.64 -7.67
N PRO A 23 1.56 -1.76 -7.05
CA PRO A 23 1.24 -1.81 -5.64
C PRO A 23 2.43 -1.51 -4.75
N ASP A 24 2.13 -0.90 -3.63
CA ASP A 24 3.06 -0.69 -2.52
C ASP A 24 2.63 -1.46 -1.26
N GLY A 25 3.30 -1.17 -0.15
CA GLY A 25 3.03 -1.87 1.10
C GLY A 25 1.71 -1.51 1.74
N ASP A 26 1.21 -0.26 1.56
CA ASP A 26 -0.08 0.13 2.14
C ASP A 26 -1.23 -0.53 1.39
N CYS A 27 -1.23 -0.48 0.08
CA CYS A 27 -2.34 -1.08 -0.67
C CYS A 27 -2.40 -2.62 -0.52
N ILE A 28 -1.28 -3.34 -0.56
CA ILE A 28 -1.24 -4.80 -0.35
C ILE A 28 -1.65 -5.15 1.08
N GLY A 29 -1.05 -4.50 2.06
CA GLY A 29 -1.34 -4.78 3.46
C GLY A 29 -2.77 -4.42 3.85
N SER A 30 -3.31 -3.29 3.38
CA SER A 30 -4.70 -2.89 3.60
C SER A 30 -5.68 -3.87 2.97
N GLN A 31 -5.43 -4.30 1.72
CA GLN A 31 -6.25 -5.29 1.03
C GLN A 31 -6.27 -6.64 1.78
N ARG A 32 -5.08 -7.14 2.16
CA ARG A 32 -4.93 -8.40 2.89
C ARG A 32 -5.56 -8.34 4.28
N ALA A 33 -5.32 -7.26 5.01
CA ALA A 33 -5.88 -7.09 6.34
C ALA A 33 -7.42 -7.07 6.30
N LEU A 34 -8.00 -6.37 5.32
CA LEU A 34 -9.45 -6.31 5.16
C LEU A 34 -10.04 -7.69 4.82
N LYS A 35 -9.41 -8.43 3.89
CA LYS A 35 -9.81 -9.80 3.55
C LYS A 35 -9.80 -10.71 4.78
N GLU A 36 -8.68 -10.78 5.49
CA GLU A 36 -8.53 -11.65 6.66
C GLU A 36 -9.47 -11.22 7.82
N ALA A 37 -9.67 -9.91 8.01
CA ALA A 37 -10.59 -9.41 9.03
C ALA A 37 -12.04 -9.80 8.72
N ILE A 38 -12.48 -9.68 7.46
CA ILE A 38 -13.84 -10.11 7.09
C ILE A 38 -13.99 -11.62 7.25
N LYS A 39 -13.05 -12.43 6.78
CA LYS A 39 -13.09 -13.89 6.92
C LYS A 39 -13.12 -14.34 8.39
N LEU A 40 -12.33 -13.71 9.26
CA LEU A 40 -12.29 -14.03 10.68
C LEU A 40 -13.62 -13.71 11.40
N ASN A 41 -14.26 -12.60 11.04
CA ASN A 41 -15.46 -12.11 11.71
C ASN A 41 -16.76 -12.57 11.04
N PHE A 42 -16.71 -13.00 9.78
CA PHE A 42 -17.82 -13.53 8.99
C PHE A 42 -17.37 -14.77 8.21
N PRO A 43 -17.14 -15.92 8.86
CA PRO A 43 -16.49 -17.08 8.25
C PRO A 43 -17.27 -17.72 7.08
N ASN A 44 -18.54 -17.41 6.93
CA ASN A 44 -19.37 -17.95 5.84
C ASN A 44 -19.29 -17.09 4.55
N LYS A 45 -18.60 -15.94 4.57
CA LYS A 45 -18.48 -15.08 3.39
C LYS A 45 -17.35 -15.52 2.48
N MET A 46 -17.59 -15.40 1.18
CA MET A 46 -16.56 -15.54 0.15
C MET A 46 -15.85 -14.19 0.00
N VAL A 47 -14.55 -14.15 0.30
CA VAL A 47 -13.78 -12.89 0.27
C VAL A 47 -12.53 -13.11 -0.58
N TYR A 48 -12.41 -12.29 -1.60
CA TYR A 48 -11.34 -12.34 -2.59
C TYR A 48 -10.52 -11.05 -2.57
N ALA A 49 -9.20 -11.20 -2.78
CA ALA A 49 -8.25 -10.11 -3.00
C ALA A 49 -7.72 -10.24 -4.43
N VAL A 50 -8.13 -9.34 -5.32
CA VAL A 50 -7.74 -9.36 -6.73
C VAL A 50 -6.56 -8.47 -6.98
N GLU A 51 -5.65 -8.96 -7.81
CA GLU A 51 -4.38 -8.31 -8.10
C GLU A 51 -3.95 -8.58 -9.55
N ASP A 52 -3.15 -7.67 -10.10
CA ASP A 52 -2.47 -7.87 -11.38
C ASP A 52 -1.01 -8.29 -11.18
N GLU A 53 -0.37 -7.78 -10.13
CA GLU A 53 1.04 -8.04 -9.82
C GLU A 53 1.37 -7.92 -8.33
N ILE A 54 2.41 -8.60 -7.89
CA ILE A 54 3.01 -8.45 -6.55
C ILE A 54 4.48 -8.10 -6.73
N PRO A 55 4.96 -6.94 -6.22
CA PRO A 55 6.37 -6.59 -6.28
C PRO A 55 7.24 -7.61 -5.54
N PRO A 56 8.48 -7.88 -5.98
CA PRO A 56 9.35 -8.88 -5.37
C PRO A 56 9.53 -8.71 -3.85
N TYR A 57 9.63 -7.49 -3.34
CA TYR A 57 9.83 -7.21 -1.92
C TYR A 57 8.57 -7.41 -1.06
N LEU A 58 7.41 -7.63 -1.68
CA LEU A 58 6.12 -7.88 -1.02
C LEU A 58 5.55 -9.28 -1.31
N GLN A 59 6.31 -10.16 -1.96
CA GLN A 59 5.83 -11.50 -2.34
C GLN A 59 5.35 -12.34 -1.15
N ASP A 60 5.95 -12.17 0.02
CA ASP A 60 5.55 -12.88 1.24
C ASP A 60 4.22 -12.37 1.83
N TYR A 61 3.75 -11.22 1.37
CA TYR A 61 2.56 -10.54 1.89
C TYR A 61 1.39 -10.52 0.91
N GLY A 62 1.66 -10.58 -0.38
CA GLY A 62 0.64 -10.59 -1.43
C GLY A 62 0.00 -11.97 -1.60
N ILE A 63 -1.20 -11.99 -2.16
CA ILE A 63 -1.88 -13.19 -2.67
C ILE A 63 -2.75 -12.77 -3.84
N ILE A 64 -2.80 -13.58 -4.86
CA ILE A 64 -3.67 -13.37 -6.02
C ILE A 64 -4.80 -14.39 -5.94
N ASP A 65 -6.03 -13.91 -5.80
CA ASP A 65 -7.22 -14.74 -5.97
C ASP A 65 -7.72 -14.60 -7.41
N GLU A 66 -7.94 -15.71 -8.06
CA GLU A 66 -8.66 -15.74 -9.35
C GLU A 66 -10.15 -15.62 -9.09
N VAL A 67 -10.81 -14.68 -9.77
CA VAL A 67 -12.23 -14.40 -9.60
C VAL A 67 -12.89 -14.38 -10.98
N GLU A 68 -13.82 -15.29 -11.19
CA GLU A 68 -14.64 -15.32 -12.40
C GLU A 68 -15.49 -14.07 -12.52
N GLU A 69 -15.63 -13.55 -13.73
CA GLU A 69 -16.30 -12.28 -13.99
C GLU A 69 -17.76 -12.27 -13.51
N GLU A 70 -18.44 -13.38 -13.60
CA GLU A 70 -19.85 -13.56 -13.20
C GLU A 70 -20.07 -13.36 -11.71
N LEU A 71 -19.06 -13.61 -10.86
CA LEU A 71 -19.14 -13.41 -9.42
C LEU A 71 -19.31 -11.94 -9.03
N TYR A 72 -18.83 -11.01 -9.85
CA TYR A 72 -18.96 -9.57 -9.59
C TYR A 72 -20.41 -9.09 -9.58
N GLN A 73 -21.29 -9.68 -10.40
CA GLN A 73 -22.68 -9.21 -10.56
C GLN A 73 -23.48 -9.16 -9.26
N ASN A 74 -23.13 -10.03 -8.28
CA ASN A 74 -23.78 -10.11 -6.98
C ASN A 74 -22.81 -9.81 -5.83
N ALA A 75 -21.64 -9.23 -6.11
CA ALA A 75 -20.61 -8.98 -5.13
C ALA A 75 -20.60 -7.53 -4.63
N LEU A 76 -20.22 -7.36 -3.38
CA LEU A 76 -19.72 -6.10 -2.87
C LEU A 76 -18.27 -5.95 -3.31
N VAL A 77 -17.98 -4.90 -4.06
CA VAL A 77 -16.60 -4.53 -4.39
C VAL A 77 -16.12 -3.47 -3.40
N ILE A 78 -14.96 -3.69 -2.80
CA ILE A 78 -14.30 -2.70 -1.93
C ILE A 78 -12.95 -2.37 -2.55
N VAL A 79 -12.72 -1.10 -2.84
CA VAL A 79 -11.43 -0.61 -3.34
C VAL A 79 -10.72 0.09 -2.19
N VAL A 80 -9.51 -0.36 -1.87
CA VAL A 80 -8.69 0.23 -0.81
C VAL A 80 -7.53 1.02 -1.42
N ASP A 81 -7.11 2.08 -0.75
CA ASP A 81 -5.88 2.83 -1.03
C ASP A 81 -5.72 3.24 -2.50
N THR A 82 -6.78 3.75 -3.10
CA THR A 82 -6.77 4.11 -4.52
C THR A 82 -7.43 5.45 -4.75
N ALA A 83 -6.65 6.47 -5.13
CA ALA A 83 -7.11 7.84 -5.30
C ALA A 83 -8.08 7.99 -6.47
N SER A 84 -7.77 7.42 -7.63
CA SER A 84 -8.52 7.62 -8.87
C SER A 84 -8.90 6.29 -9.53
N ARG A 85 -9.97 6.34 -10.29
CA ARG A 85 -10.59 5.18 -10.95
C ARG A 85 -9.65 4.49 -11.94
N ASP A 86 -8.86 5.25 -12.69
CA ASP A 86 -7.92 4.77 -13.69
C ASP A 86 -6.72 4.01 -13.08
N ARG A 87 -6.53 4.12 -11.75
CA ARG A 87 -5.49 3.38 -11.04
C ARG A 87 -5.96 2.07 -10.41
N ILE A 88 -7.25 1.75 -10.45
CA ILE A 88 -7.75 0.51 -9.88
C ILE A 88 -7.21 -0.69 -10.69
N CYS A 89 -6.68 -1.71 -10.01
CA CYS A 89 -6.24 -2.94 -10.67
C CYS A 89 -7.45 -3.65 -11.30
N ASN A 90 -7.34 -4.04 -12.53
CA ASN A 90 -8.34 -4.57 -13.44
C ASN A 90 -9.73 -3.87 -13.45
N ASN A 91 -10.42 -3.90 -14.58
CA ASN A 91 -11.66 -3.14 -14.79
C ASN A 91 -12.93 -3.87 -14.31
N ASN A 92 -12.82 -5.08 -13.78
CA ASN A 92 -14.00 -5.84 -13.35
C ASN A 92 -14.69 -5.26 -12.12
N PHE A 93 -14.02 -4.35 -11.38
CA PHE A 93 -14.64 -3.63 -10.25
C PHE A 93 -15.95 -2.93 -10.63
N GLU A 94 -16.09 -2.49 -11.90
CA GLU A 94 -17.29 -1.81 -12.40
C GLU A 94 -18.51 -2.72 -12.48
N LYS A 95 -18.32 -4.04 -12.52
CA LYS A 95 -19.37 -5.04 -12.61
C LYS A 95 -19.98 -5.41 -11.26
N GLY A 96 -19.39 -4.88 -10.17
CA GLY A 96 -19.88 -5.10 -8.81
C GLY A 96 -21.28 -4.57 -8.58
N ALA A 97 -22.10 -5.31 -7.81
CA ALA A 97 -23.44 -4.88 -7.46
C ALA A 97 -23.44 -3.61 -6.58
N PHE A 98 -22.40 -3.40 -5.80
CA PHE A 98 -22.18 -2.21 -4.98
C PHE A 98 -20.70 -1.95 -4.81
N LEU A 99 -20.29 -0.69 -4.85
CA LEU A 99 -18.89 -0.27 -4.78
C LEU A 99 -18.64 0.61 -3.55
N ILE A 100 -17.61 0.26 -2.77
CA ILE A 100 -17.13 1.06 -1.65
C ILE A 100 -15.66 1.42 -1.89
N LYS A 101 -15.30 2.66 -1.61
CA LYS A 101 -13.93 3.16 -1.56
C LYS A 101 -13.54 3.43 -0.12
N ILE A 102 -12.32 2.99 0.28
CA ILE A 102 -11.67 3.34 1.55
C ILE A 102 -10.27 3.83 1.22
N ASP A 103 -10.01 5.12 1.44
CA ASP A 103 -8.81 5.77 0.92
C ASP A 103 -8.32 6.89 1.84
N HIS A 104 -7.05 7.30 1.71
CA HIS A 104 -6.44 8.37 2.50
C HIS A 104 -5.79 9.48 1.65
N HIS A 105 -5.88 9.42 0.33
CA HIS A 105 -5.26 10.40 -0.56
C HIS A 105 -6.00 11.74 -0.56
N ASP A 106 -5.26 12.87 -0.62
CA ASP A 106 -5.81 14.23 -0.65
C ASP A 106 -6.62 14.52 -1.93
N ASP A 107 -6.08 14.14 -3.11
CA ASP A 107 -6.69 14.34 -4.43
C ASP A 107 -7.51 13.11 -4.84
N SER A 108 -8.47 12.74 -4.01
CA SER A 108 -9.22 11.50 -4.14
C SER A 108 -10.52 11.72 -4.92
N GLU A 109 -10.72 10.95 -5.99
CA GLU A 109 -11.92 10.97 -6.83
C GLU A 109 -13.07 10.19 -6.17
N ASP A 110 -14.30 10.74 -6.24
CA ASP A 110 -15.52 10.06 -5.79
C ASP A 110 -16.06 9.15 -6.90
N TYR A 111 -15.62 7.89 -6.93
CA TYR A 111 -16.03 6.91 -7.96
C TYR A 111 -16.91 5.77 -7.44
N ALA A 112 -17.15 5.69 -6.16
CA ALA A 112 -17.90 4.60 -5.51
C ALA A 112 -19.29 5.04 -5.04
N ASN A 113 -20.16 4.07 -4.72
CA ASN A 113 -21.44 4.35 -4.07
C ASN A 113 -21.24 4.90 -2.65
N ILE A 114 -20.20 4.43 -1.95
CA ILE A 114 -19.73 5.01 -0.68
C ILE A 114 -18.25 5.33 -0.83
N ASN A 115 -17.88 6.59 -0.64
CA ASN A 115 -16.50 7.06 -0.63
C ASN A 115 -16.14 7.45 0.81
N TYR A 116 -15.34 6.60 1.48
CA TYR A 116 -14.80 6.88 2.80
C TYR A 116 -13.34 7.30 2.65
N VAL A 117 -13.11 8.59 2.60
CA VAL A 117 -11.78 9.20 2.41
C VAL A 117 -11.41 10.01 3.65
N ASP A 118 -10.20 9.79 4.17
CA ASP A 118 -9.65 10.54 5.30
C ASP A 118 -8.20 10.96 5.01
N PRO A 119 -7.98 12.14 4.38
CA PRO A 119 -6.66 12.64 4.03
C PRO A 119 -5.76 12.98 5.23
N LEU A 120 -6.31 13.04 6.44
CA LEU A 120 -5.51 13.24 7.65
C LEU A 120 -4.90 11.92 8.16
N SER A 121 -5.36 10.80 7.65
CA SER A 121 -4.79 9.50 7.96
C SER A 121 -3.51 9.28 7.15
N PRO A 122 -2.37 8.94 7.76
CA PRO A 122 -1.11 8.80 7.03
C PRO A 122 -0.98 7.47 6.29
N ALA A 123 -1.97 6.59 6.35
CA ALA A 123 -2.04 5.32 5.67
C ALA A 123 -3.49 4.82 5.61
N CYS A 124 -3.89 4.13 4.55
CA CYS A 124 -5.19 3.47 4.45
C CYS A 124 -5.39 2.45 5.58
N ALA A 125 -4.34 1.71 5.95
CA ALA A 125 -4.39 0.80 7.08
C ALA A 125 -4.72 1.47 8.43
N SER A 126 -4.33 2.71 8.65
CA SER A 126 -4.72 3.44 9.88
C SER A 126 -6.24 3.65 9.94
N ILE A 127 -6.86 3.92 8.79
CA ILE A 127 -8.32 3.96 8.65
C ILE A 127 -8.92 2.59 9.00
N LEU A 128 -8.38 1.50 8.44
CA LEU A 128 -8.89 0.15 8.68
C LEU A 128 -8.78 -0.25 10.15
N VAL A 129 -7.68 0.07 10.85
CA VAL A 129 -7.56 -0.18 12.31
C VAL A 129 -8.69 0.50 13.06
N ARG A 130 -8.98 1.77 12.76
CA ARG A 130 -10.06 2.55 13.37
C ARG A 130 -11.42 1.94 13.09
N LEU A 131 -11.70 1.52 11.85
CA LEU A 131 -12.92 0.87 11.44
C LEU A 131 -13.11 -0.47 12.17
N PHE A 132 -12.10 -1.33 12.19
CA PHE A 132 -12.15 -2.65 12.83
C PHE A 132 -12.38 -2.54 14.34
N LYS A 133 -11.71 -1.61 15.02
CA LYS A 133 -11.97 -1.32 16.45
C LYS A 133 -13.41 -0.87 16.68
N ARG A 134 -13.94 0.04 15.85
CA ARG A 134 -15.32 0.53 15.99
C ARG A 134 -16.37 -0.52 15.69
N TRP A 135 -16.06 -1.49 14.83
CA TRP A 135 -16.94 -2.62 14.51
C TRP A 135 -16.80 -3.78 15.51
N ASN A 136 -15.93 -3.66 16.52
CA ASN A 136 -15.59 -4.72 17.48
C ASN A 136 -15.12 -6.00 16.78
N PHE A 137 -14.38 -5.89 15.69
CA PHE A 137 -13.79 -7.03 15.00
C PHE A 137 -12.71 -7.70 15.85
N LYS A 138 -12.66 -9.02 15.76
CA LYS A 138 -11.53 -9.79 16.26
C LYS A 138 -10.32 -9.58 15.38
N PHE A 139 -9.16 -9.53 15.99
CA PHE A 139 -7.86 -9.48 15.34
C PHE A 139 -7.12 -10.79 15.56
N ASN A 140 -6.25 -11.15 14.65
CA ASN A 140 -5.25 -12.20 14.80
C ASN A 140 -3.87 -11.66 14.36
N LYS A 141 -2.85 -12.52 14.42
CA LYS A 141 -1.47 -12.15 14.04
C LYS A 141 -1.40 -11.68 12.58
N ASP A 142 -2.08 -12.33 11.66
CA ASP A 142 -2.00 -12.02 10.22
C ASP A 142 -2.60 -10.65 9.93
N ILE A 143 -3.81 -10.36 10.42
CA ILE A 143 -4.46 -9.05 10.31
C ILE A 143 -3.54 -7.95 10.86
N ALA A 144 -2.98 -8.20 12.05
CA ALA A 144 -2.10 -7.24 12.69
C ALA A 144 -0.80 -7.02 11.89
N THR A 145 -0.21 -8.09 11.34
CA THR A 145 1.01 -8.03 10.51
C THR A 145 0.76 -7.20 9.24
N PHE A 146 -0.36 -7.43 8.53
CA PHE A 146 -0.68 -6.69 7.32
C PHE A 146 -0.94 -5.21 7.59
N LEU A 147 -1.68 -4.88 8.64
CA LEU A 147 -1.92 -3.49 9.04
C LEU A 147 -0.63 -2.79 9.48
N TYR A 148 0.25 -3.49 10.20
CA TYR A 148 1.52 -2.94 10.64
C TYR A 148 2.49 -2.73 9.47
N LEU A 149 2.52 -3.67 8.51
CA LEU A 149 3.24 -3.54 7.24
C LEU A 149 2.85 -2.26 6.53
N SER A 150 1.56 -2.06 6.31
CA SER A 150 0.99 -0.89 5.64
C SER A 150 1.39 0.41 6.33
N ILE A 151 1.12 0.53 7.62
CA ILE A 151 1.46 1.73 8.39
C ILE A 151 2.98 2.00 8.32
N THR A 152 3.80 0.96 8.42
CA THR A 152 5.26 1.08 8.40
C THR A 152 5.77 1.61 7.06
N THR A 153 5.24 1.10 5.95
CA THR A 153 5.68 1.51 4.61
C THR A 153 5.26 2.94 4.30
N ASP A 154 4.01 3.29 4.51
CA ASP A 154 3.45 4.57 4.13
C ASP A 154 3.89 5.73 5.04
N THR A 155 4.24 5.45 6.27
CA THR A 155 4.84 6.42 7.19
C THR A 155 6.36 6.50 7.10
N GLY A 156 7.00 5.77 6.19
CA GLY A 156 8.44 5.67 6.08
C GLY A 156 9.09 5.26 7.40
N ARG A 157 8.55 4.23 8.07
CA ARG A 157 8.97 3.78 9.41
C ARG A 157 8.73 4.85 10.47
N PHE A 158 7.55 5.47 10.47
CA PHE A 158 7.13 6.51 11.40
C PHE A 158 7.97 7.80 11.33
N ARG A 159 8.58 8.12 10.18
CA ARG A 159 9.41 9.32 9.98
C ARG A 159 8.72 10.42 9.18
N TYR A 160 7.69 10.08 8.37
CA TYR A 160 7.09 11.02 7.46
C TYR A 160 6.13 11.98 8.17
N ARG A 161 5.86 13.10 7.50
CA ARG A 161 4.89 14.10 7.94
C ARG A 161 3.50 13.47 7.99
N GLY A 162 2.76 13.69 9.06
CA GLY A 162 1.45 13.06 9.27
C GLY A 162 1.44 11.98 10.36
N VAL A 163 2.62 11.47 10.77
CA VAL A 163 2.70 10.58 11.94
C VAL A 163 2.26 11.36 13.19
N ASN A 164 1.26 10.80 13.87
CA ASN A 164 0.63 11.40 15.05
C ASN A 164 0.42 10.35 16.15
N GLU A 165 -0.16 10.75 17.27
CA GLU A 165 -0.43 9.88 18.41
C GLU A 165 -1.30 8.65 18.02
N GLU A 166 -2.32 8.85 17.20
CA GLU A 166 -3.21 7.76 16.76
C GLU A 166 -2.43 6.66 16.03
N VAL A 167 -1.54 7.05 15.12
CA VAL A 167 -0.71 6.11 14.34
C VAL A 167 0.19 5.28 15.25
N LEU A 168 0.90 5.91 16.18
CA LEU A 168 1.79 5.21 17.11
C LEU A 168 1.00 4.33 18.09
N THR A 169 -0.15 4.80 18.55
CA THR A 169 -1.07 4.02 19.39
C THR A 169 -1.60 2.80 18.62
N ASN A 170 -1.97 2.96 17.36
CA ASN A 170 -2.43 1.86 16.51
C ASN A 170 -1.30 0.85 16.26
N ALA A 171 -0.09 1.31 15.95
CA ALA A 171 1.07 0.44 15.79
C ALA A 171 1.36 -0.35 17.08
N GLY A 172 1.39 0.31 18.24
CA GLY A 172 1.56 -0.35 19.53
C GLY A 172 0.45 -1.35 19.87
N PHE A 173 -0.81 -1.04 19.52
CA PHE A 173 -1.93 -1.97 19.64
C PHE A 173 -1.71 -3.23 18.80
N LEU A 174 -1.28 -3.09 17.55
CA LEU A 174 -1.04 -4.21 16.63
C LEU A 174 0.07 -5.13 17.12
N LEU A 175 1.13 -4.60 17.75
CA LEU A 175 2.22 -5.39 18.29
C LEU A 175 1.78 -6.40 19.36
N ASN A 176 0.67 -6.17 20.07
CA ASN A 176 0.13 -7.11 21.06
C ASN A 176 -0.33 -8.44 20.44
N TYR A 177 -0.45 -8.52 19.12
CA TYR A 177 -0.86 -9.75 18.41
C TYR A 177 0.33 -10.62 17.98
N GLY A 178 1.55 -10.32 18.46
CA GLY A 178 2.73 -11.16 18.25
C GLY A 178 3.31 -11.08 16.84
N ILE A 179 3.31 -9.88 16.25
CA ILE A 179 3.96 -9.61 14.95
C ILE A 179 5.45 -9.91 15.08
N ASP A 180 5.99 -10.62 14.11
CA ASP A 180 7.44 -10.77 13.94
C ASP A 180 8.00 -9.56 13.18
N THR A 181 8.34 -8.52 13.94
CA THR A 181 8.85 -7.28 13.37
C THR A 181 10.24 -7.46 12.75
N ASP A 182 11.07 -8.35 13.26
CA ASP A 182 12.42 -8.60 12.71
C ASP A 182 12.32 -9.18 11.30
N THR A 183 11.49 -10.21 11.12
CA THR A 183 11.21 -10.78 9.79
C THR A 183 10.57 -9.73 8.88
N LEU A 184 9.61 -8.95 9.35
CA LEU A 184 8.93 -7.92 8.55
C LEU A 184 9.91 -6.85 8.06
N TYR A 185 10.75 -6.30 8.94
CA TYR A 185 11.75 -5.30 8.54
C TYR A 185 12.84 -5.88 7.65
N THR A 186 13.21 -7.15 7.88
CA THR A 186 14.15 -7.87 7.02
C THR A 186 13.63 -7.96 5.60
N ASN A 187 12.39 -8.44 5.41
CA ASN A 187 11.78 -8.58 4.08
C ASN A 187 11.63 -7.22 3.37
N LEU A 188 11.28 -6.17 4.10
CA LEU A 188 11.05 -4.85 3.51
C LEU A 188 12.33 -4.08 3.17
N TYR A 189 13.39 -4.22 3.95
CA TYR A 189 14.49 -3.26 3.94
C TYR A 189 15.89 -3.84 3.78
N ILE A 190 16.08 -5.15 3.94
CA ILE A 190 17.37 -5.76 3.60
C ILE A 190 17.55 -5.73 2.10
N LYS A 191 18.72 -5.31 1.68
CA LYS A 191 19.10 -5.18 0.28
C LYS A 191 20.30 -6.05 -0.02
N ASP A 192 20.33 -6.62 -1.21
CA ASP A 192 21.50 -7.31 -1.71
C ASP A 192 22.70 -6.38 -1.90
N ALA A 193 23.90 -6.97 -2.02
CA ALA A 193 25.12 -6.20 -2.15
C ALA A 193 25.20 -5.37 -3.43
N GLN A 194 24.51 -5.76 -4.51
CA GLN A 194 24.48 -5.02 -5.76
C GLN A 194 23.61 -3.77 -5.62
N THR A 195 22.47 -3.87 -5.03
CA THR A 195 21.59 -2.73 -4.70
C THR A 195 22.33 -1.73 -3.80
N LEU A 196 23.06 -2.20 -2.78
CA LEU A 196 23.86 -1.32 -1.92
C LEU A 196 25.00 -0.61 -2.69
N LYS A 197 25.67 -1.29 -3.64
CA LYS A 197 26.66 -0.66 -4.51
C LYS A 197 26.05 0.41 -5.41
N LEU A 198 24.86 0.15 -5.94
CA LEU A 198 24.14 1.11 -6.76
C LEU A 198 23.70 2.33 -5.94
N GLN A 199 23.20 2.14 -4.72
CA GLN A 199 22.94 3.24 -3.80
C GLN A 199 24.21 4.04 -3.48
N GLY A 200 25.33 3.37 -3.25
CA GLY A 200 26.64 4.00 -3.09
C GLY A 200 27.03 4.86 -4.30
N TYR A 201 26.73 4.39 -5.52
CA TYR A 201 26.92 5.17 -6.74
C TYR A 201 26.04 6.44 -6.73
N VAL A 202 24.77 6.33 -6.37
CA VAL A 202 23.85 7.48 -6.26
C VAL A 202 24.41 8.52 -5.30
N TYR A 203 24.81 8.11 -4.09
CA TYR A 203 25.37 9.02 -3.08
C TYR A 203 26.67 9.71 -3.51
N GLN A 204 27.47 9.09 -4.38
CA GLN A 204 28.72 9.68 -4.88
C GLN A 204 28.50 10.62 -6.07
N HIS A 205 27.41 10.44 -6.85
CA HIS A 205 27.25 11.09 -8.16
C HIS A 205 26.01 11.98 -8.27
N PHE A 206 25.16 12.05 -7.22
CA PHE A 206 24.04 12.99 -7.27
C PHE A 206 24.53 14.42 -7.42
N LYS A 207 23.70 15.24 -8.03
CA LYS A 207 23.92 16.68 -8.18
C LYS A 207 22.89 17.44 -7.35
N LYS A 208 23.28 18.64 -6.91
CA LYS A 208 22.40 19.53 -6.18
C LYS A 208 22.47 20.93 -6.74
N THR A 209 21.32 21.51 -7.02
CA THR A 209 21.23 22.91 -7.45
C THR A 209 21.31 23.86 -6.25
N LYS A 210 21.58 25.14 -6.53
CA LYS A 210 21.58 26.21 -5.51
C LYS A 210 20.18 26.38 -4.87
N ASN A 211 19.12 26.01 -5.60
CA ASN A 211 17.73 26.12 -5.16
C ASN A 211 17.23 24.86 -4.42
N GLY A 212 18.11 23.93 -4.06
CA GLY A 212 17.75 22.78 -3.24
C GLY A 212 17.13 21.60 -4.00
N VAL A 213 17.35 21.48 -5.33
CA VAL A 213 16.95 20.27 -6.07
C VAL A 213 18.13 19.31 -6.08
N ALA A 214 17.97 18.14 -5.44
CA ALA A 214 18.89 17.02 -5.55
C ALA A 214 18.44 16.10 -6.68
N TYR A 215 19.35 15.71 -7.57
CA TYR A 215 19.00 14.87 -8.70
C TYR A 215 20.14 13.98 -9.17
N ILE A 216 19.78 12.91 -9.84
CA ILE A 216 20.69 12.04 -10.58
C ILE A 216 20.02 11.62 -11.89
N TYR A 217 20.85 11.32 -12.89
CA TYR A 217 20.44 10.88 -14.21
C TYR A 217 20.91 9.44 -14.44
N PHE A 218 19.97 8.53 -14.70
CA PHE A 218 20.25 7.15 -15.06
C PHE A 218 20.15 7.01 -16.59
N THR A 219 21.31 6.96 -17.23
CA THR A 219 21.39 6.64 -18.66
C THR A 219 21.20 5.14 -18.89
N LYS A 220 20.89 4.78 -20.13
CA LYS A 220 20.79 3.40 -20.58
C LYS A 220 22.07 2.59 -20.28
N GLU A 221 23.24 3.20 -20.54
CA GLU A 221 24.55 2.58 -20.25
C GLU A 221 24.73 2.32 -18.75
N LEU A 222 24.29 3.27 -17.93
CA LEU A 222 24.40 3.13 -16.47
C LEU A 222 23.49 2.03 -15.93
N MET A 223 22.26 1.97 -16.41
CA MET A 223 21.32 0.89 -16.05
C MET A 223 21.88 -0.48 -16.48
N ASN A 224 22.39 -0.60 -17.70
CA ASN A 224 23.03 -1.83 -18.18
C ASN A 224 24.25 -2.21 -17.34
N LYS A 225 25.10 -1.24 -16.97
CA LYS A 225 26.30 -1.47 -16.13
C LYS A 225 25.96 -2.09 -14.78
N PHE A 226 24.83 -1.67 -14.17
CA PHE A 226 24.38 -2.18 -12.88
C PHE A 226 23.36 -3.31 -13.00
N ASN A 227 22.97 -3.68 -14.23
CA ASN A 227 21.95 -4.69 -14.52
C ASN A 227 20.65 -4.43 -13.76
N VAL A 228 20.12 -3.21 -13.90
CA VAL A 228 18.88 -2.75 -13.24
C VAL A 228 17.86 -2.28 -14.26
N THR A 229 16.59 -2.44 -13.90
CA THR A 229 15.45 -1.96 -14.69
C THR A 229 15.24 -0.46 -14.51
N LYS A 230 14.33 0.12 -15.28
CA LYS A 230 13.90 1.52 -15.12
C LYS A 230 13.24 1.73 -13.75
N GLU A 231 12.43 0.78 -13.35
CA GLU A 231 11.72 0.78 -12.09
C GLU A 231 12.71 0.76 -10.92
N ASP A 232 13.74 -0.09 -10.99
CA ASP A 232 14.81 -0.14 -9.98
C ASP A 232 15.53 1.20 -9.88
N ALA A 233 15.88 1.81 -11.04
CA ALA A 233 16.53 3.11 -11.07
C ALA A 233 15.63 4.22 -10.51
N ALA A 234 14.35 4.24 -10.87
CA ALA A 234 13.38 5.22 -10.37
C ALA A 234 13.19 5.14 -8.85
N ASN A 235 13.15 3.92 -8.30
CA ASN A 235 13.00 3.67 -6.86
C ASN A 235 14.20 4.16 -6.01
N LEU A 236 15.33 4.51 -6.65
CA LEU A 236 16.48 5.12 -5.96
C LEU A 236 16.25 6.59 -5.60
N VAL A 237 15.14 7.19 -5.98
CA VAL A 237 14.79 8.57 -5.59
C VAL A 237 14.83 8.75 -4.06
N ASN A 238 14.47 7.72 -3.29
CA ASN A 238 14.53 7.73 -1.84
C ASN A 238 15.97 7.82 -1.26
N CYS A 239 17.01 7.56 -2.07
CA CYS A 239 18.39 7.82 -1.64
C CYS A 239 18.69 9.32 -1.48
N LEU A 240 17.91 10.16 -2.12
CA LEU A 240 18.13 11.61 -2.15
C LEU A 240 17.34 12.37 -1.07
N ASP A 241 16.45 11.69 -0.34
CA ASP A 241 15.54 12.28 0.65
C ASP A 241 16.23 12.88 1.86
N SER A 242 17.38 12.31 2.24
CA SER A 242 18.14 12.67 3.45
C SER A 242 19.28 13.66 3.20
N ILE A 243 19.38 14.25 2.01
CA ILE A 243 20.44 15.20 1.66
C ILE A 243 20.12 16.57 2.28
N LYS A 244 21.00 17.05 3.16
CA LYS A 244 20.84 18.34 3.85
C LYS A 244 20.60 19.49 2.86
N GLY A 245 19.50 20.22 3.07
CA GLY A 245 19.12 21.38 2.26
C GLY A 245 18.57 21.02 0.87
N SER A 246 18.16 19.78 0.64
CA SER A 246 17.30 19.41 -0.48
C SER A 246 15.85 19.70 -0.12
N LEU A 247 15.14 20.34 -1.04
CA LEU A 247 13.71 20.64 -0.97
C LEU A 247 12.92 19.74 -1.91
N ILE A 248 13.56 19.33 -3.00
CA ILE A 248 13.02 18.45 -4.04
C ILE A 248 14.12 17.46 -4.42
N TRP A 249 13.74 16.22 -4.66
CA TRP A 249 14.64 15.19 -5.16
C TRP A 249 14.02 14.48 -6.35
N VAL A 250 14.85 14.23 -7.38
CA VAL A 250 14.40 13.70 -8.67
C VAL A 250 15.41 12.69 -9.20
N VAL A 251 14.91 11.60 -9.71
CA VAL A 251 15.69 10.67 -10.53
C VAL A 251 15.15 10.74 -11.96
N PHE A 252 16.05 11.07 -12.90
CA PHE A 252 15.74 11.01 -14.32
C PHE A 252 16.21 9.67 -14.86
N VAL A 253 15.36 9.00 -15.62
CA VAL A 253 15.66 7.69 -16.21
C VAL A 253 15.40 7.75 -17.71
N ASP A 254 16.38 7.31 -18.51
CA ASP A 254 16.22 7.22 -19.96
C ASP A 254 15.07 6.31 -20.33
N GLN A 255 14.29 6.71 -21.33
CA GLN A 255 13.33 5.82 -21.96
C GLN A 255 14.07 4.83 -22.87
N VAL A 256 13.81 3.54 -22.67
CA VAL A 256 14.40 2.44 -23.46
C VAL A 256 13.55 2.17 -24.68
#